data_7db103a6c60e361dcb68bfff33c1c332
#
_entry.id   7db103a6c60e361dcb68bfff33c1c332
#
_cell.length_a   1.000
_cell.length_b   1.000
_cell.length_c   1.000
_cell.angle_alpha   90.00
_cell.angle_beta   90.00
_cell.angle_gamma   90.00
#
_symmetry.space_group_name_H-M   'P 1'
#
loop_
_entity.id
_entity.type
_entity.pdbx_description
1 polymer ?
#
loop_
_entity_poly.entity_id
_entity_poly.type
_entity_poly.pdbx_seq_one_letter_code
_entity_poly.pdbx_strand_id
1 'polypeptide(L)'
;RQMCIRDRQKLMFLESIGDPSDLKKLDIKQLPALCDELRKELIQTVEQNGGHLASNLGVVELTVALHYVFDIRDKIIWDVGHQSYVHKLLTGRFKDFSTLRKKDGLSGFPDITESQYDAFGTGHASTAISAGLGLAKARDIKHDDFSVVCVVGDGALTGGLSYEGLNSIDGTNMLIVFNDNDMSIGKNVGSATKNLSRVRVRKGYLKFKSGLEKTVGKIPLIGKPIVKFLKSIKRAVKLSC
;
A
#
# COMPACT_ATOMS: atom_id res chain seq x y z
N ARG A 1 10.64 16.42 29.68
CA ARG A 1 11.97 16.16 29.08
C ARG A 1 11.85 16.51 27.61
N GLN A 2 12.37 17.68 27.24
CA GLN A 2 12.60 18.05 25.83
C GLN A 2 13.64 17.07 25.30
N MET A 3 13.22 16.12 24.49
CA MET A 3 14.12 15.28 23.72
C MET A 3 14.73 16.18 22.63
N CYS A 4 16.04 16.30 22.68
CA CYS A 4 16.81 17.19 21.82
C CYS A 4 16.58 16.90 20.35
N ILE A 5 16.27 17.94 19.58
CA ILE A 5 16.19 18.01 18.11
C ILE A 5 17.50 17.55 17.42
N ARG A 6 18.53 17.17 18.18
CA ARG A 6 19.88 16.87 17.68
C ARG A 6 20.09 15.51 17.03
N ASP A 7 19.15 14.56 17.12
CA ASP A 7 19.32 13.20 16.59
C ASP A 7 18.39 12.88 15.42
N ARG A 8 17.88 13.86 14.67
CA ARG A 8 17.29 13.56 13.37
C ARG A 8 18.44 13.08 12.48
N GLN A 9 18.63 11.77 12.38
CA GLN A 9 19.43 11.20 11.30
C GLN A 9 18.89 11.79 10.00
N LYS A 10 19.76 12.42 9.21
CA LYS A 10 19.39 13.03 7.93
C LYS A 10 18.71 11.97 7.08
N LEU A 11 17.44 12.19 6.76
CA LEU A 11 16.67 11.32 5.88
C LEU A 11 17.08 11.63 4.45
N MET A 12 17.98 10.82 3.90
CA MET A 12 18.68 11.14 2.65
C MET A 12 17.76 11.08 1.43
N PHE A 13 16.83 10.11 1.41
CA PHE A 13 15.95 9.89 0.28
C PHE A 13 14.58 10.54 0.49
N LEU A 14 13.98 10.38 1.66
CA LEU A 14 12.61 10.85 1.94
C LEU A 14 12.48 12.37 1.81
N GLU A 15 13.48 13.13 2.26
CA GLU A 15 13.50 14.59 2.12
C GLU A 15 13.54 15.07 0.66
N SER A 16 14.02 14.23 -0.27
CA SER A 16 14.10 14.54 -1.69
C SER A 16 12.82 14.23 -2.47
N ILE A 17 11.85 13.55 -1.85
CA ILE A 17 10.59 13.17 -2.49
C ILE A 17 9.56 14.25 -2.24
N GLY A 18 9.32 15.09 -3.24
CA GLY A 18 8.27 16.10 -3.26
C GLY A 18 6.96 15.61 -3.87
N ASP A 19 7.04 14.64 -4.77
CA ASP A 19 5.90 13.96 -5.38
C ASP A 19 6.28 12.53 -5.84
N PRO A 20 5.31 11.69 -6.27
CA PRO A 20 5.59 10.32 -6.69
C PRO A 20 6.58 10.18 -7.86
N SER A 21 6.75 11.21 -8.69
CA SER A 21 7.69 11.14 -9.82
C SER A 21 9.16 11.17 -9.36
N ASP A 22 9.43 11.78 -8.22
CA ASP A 22 10.77 11.80 -7.63
C ASP A 22 11.21 10.40 -7.18
N LEU A 23 10.26 9.58 -6.71
CA LEU A 23 10.53 8.19 -6.35
C LEU A 23 11.07 7.38 -7.54
N LYS A 24 10.59 7.64 -8.75
CA LYS A 24 11.02 6.96 -9.97
C LYS A 24 12.44 7.31 -10.41
N LYS A 25 13.02 8.40 -9.88
CA LYS A 25 14.42 8.78 -10.12
C LYS A 25 15.42 7.96 -9.31
N LEU A 26 14.95 7.25 -8.27
CA LEU A 26 15.80 6.40 -7.44
C LEU A 26 16.10 5.07 -8.16
N ASP A 27 17.34 4.58 -7.99
CA ASP A 27 17.66 3.20 -8.39
C ASP A 27 16.90 2.21 -7.49
N ILE A 28 16.48 1.10 -8.07
CA ILE A 28 15.75 0.04 -7.36
C ILE A 28 16.52 -0.49 -6.13
N LYS A 29 17.85 -0.37 -6.14
CA LYS A 29 18.72 -0.75 -5.03
C LYS A 29 18.65 0.23 -3.85
N GLN A 30 18.16 1.44 -4.07
CA GLN A 30 18.02 2.49 -3.05
C GLN A 30 16.66 2.37 -2.32
N LEU A 31 15.65 1.72 -2.94
CA LEU A 31 14.33 1.57 -2.35
C LEU A 31 14.31 0.91 -0.97
N PRO A 32 15.15 -0.11 -0.65
CA PRO A 32 15.22 -0.64 0.71
C PRO A 32 15.65 0.39 1.75
N ALA A 33 16.60 1.26 1.42
CA ALA A 33 17.04 2.32 2.33
C ALA A 33 15.94 3.37 2.54
N LEU A 34 15.20 3.74 1.48
CA LEU A 34 14.01 4.58 1.59
C LEU A 34 12.94 3.92 2.50
N CYS A 35 12.70 2.62 2.36
CA CYS A 35 11.75 1.91 3.23
C CYS A 35 12.16 1.99 4.71
N ASP A 36 13.46 1.94 5.01
CA ASP A 36 13.96 2.08 6.37
C ASP A 36 13.78 3.51 6.90
N GLU A 37 13.96 4.53 6.05
CA GLU A 37 13.68 5.93 6.41
C GLU A 37 12.18 6.15 6.68
N LEU A 38 11.31 5.63 5.81
CA LEU A 38 9.86 5.69 5.97
C LEU A 38 9.39 5.04 7.28
N ARG A 39 9.99 3.88 7.67
CA ARG A 39 9.68 3.23 8.96
C ARG A 39 10.06 4.08 10.15
N LYS A 40 11.23 4.71 10.12
CA LYS A 40 11.68 5.60 11.20
C LYS A 40 10.73 6.77 11.39
N GLU A 41 10.35 7.43 10.29
CA GLU A 41 9.43 8.55 10.31
C GLU A 41 8.04 8.14 10.81
N LEU A 42 7.52 6.98 10.36
CA LEU A 42 6.26 6.42 10.84
C LEU A 42 6.26 6.17 12.35
N ILE A 43 7.30 5.51 12.85
CA ILE A 43 7.42 5.18 14.28
C ILE A 43 7.46 6.48 15.08
N GLN A 44 8.31 7.43 14.69
CA GLN A 44 8.50 8.69 15.39
C GLN A 44 7.21 9.52 15.43
N THR A 45 6.52 9.64 14.30
CA THR A 45 5.29 10.46 14.20
C THR A 45 4.13 9.78 14.93
N VAL A 46 3.94 8.47 14.77
CA VAL A 46 2.83 7.76 15.42
C VAL A 46 3.03 7.62 16.93
N GLU A 47 4.27 7.54 17.42
CA GLU A 47 4.58 7.57 18.85
C GLU A 47 4.11 8.90 19.49
N GLN A 48 4.25 10.01 18.76
CA GLN A 48 3.88 11.35 19.25
C GLN A 48 2.39 11.66 19.10
N ASN A 49 1.79 11.27 17.98
CA ASN A 49 0.46 11.71 17.57
C ASN A 49 -0.60 10.62 17.75
N GLY A 50 -0.19 9.38 18.01
CA GLY A 50 -1.07 8.21 17.92
C GLY A 50 -1.36 7.85 16.47
N GLY A 51 -1.99 6.69 16.25
CA GLY A 51 -2.36 6.22 14.93
C GLY A 51 -2.18 4.72 14.73
N HIS A 52 -2.24 4.28 13.48
CA HIS A 52 -2.25 2.86 13.09
C HIS A 52 -0.83 2.40 12.70
N LEU A 53 0.06 2.21 13.69
CA LEU A 53 1.46 1.90 13.40
C LEU A 53 1.64 0.56 12.67
N ALA A 54 1.11 -0.53 13.24
CA ALA A 54 1.32 -1.88 12.70
C ALA A 54 0.81 -2.03 11.26
N SER A 55 -0.37 -1.47 10.96
CA SER A 55 -0.95 -1.51 9.62
C SER A 55 -0.10 -0.79 8.58
N ASN A 56 0.54 0.33 8.97
CA ASN A 56 1.41 1.09 8.09
C ASN A 56 2.78 0.44 7.91
N LEU A 57 3.38 -0.08 8.98
CA LEU A 57 4.65 -0.81 8.89
C LEU A 57 4.55 -2.05 8.00
N GLY A 58 3.39 -2.71 8.00
CA GLY A 58 3.13 -3.90 7.18
C GLY A 58 3.03 -3.65 5.68
N VAL A 59 2.83 -2.40 5.25
CA VAL A 59 2.63 -2.05 3.84
C VAL A 59 3.67 -1.07 3.29
N VAL A 60 4.77 -0.82 3.98
CA VAL A 60 5.82 0.13 3.53
C VAL A 60 6.33 -0.25 2.15
N GLU A 61 6.85 -1.47 1.98
CA GLU A 61 7.37 -1.94 0.70
C GLU A 61 6.30 -2.03 -0.37
N LEU A 62 5.09 -2.45 -0.01
CA LEU A 62 3.97 -2.50 -0.94
C LEU A 62 3.66 -1.10 -1.47
N THR A 63 3.58 -0.10 -0.59
CA THR A 63 3.27 1.27 -0.99
C THR A 63 4.38 1.87 -1.85
N VAL A 64 5.65 1.67 -1.47
CA VAL A 64 6.80 2.10 -2.28
C VAL A 64 6.76 1.43 -3.66
N ALA A 65 6.49 0.12 -3.73
CA ALA A 65 6.41 -0.59 -5.00
C ALA A 65 5.26 -0.09 -5.89
N LEU A 66 4.08 0.19 -5.31
CA LEU A 66 2.95 0.74 -6.05
C LEU A 66 3.30 2.10 -6.65
N HIS A 67 3.84 3.03 -5.85
CA HIS A 67 4.23 4.36 -6.34
C HIS A 67 5.44 4.33 -7.29
N TYR A 68 6.28 3.29 -7.22
CA TYR A 68 7.38 3.11 -8.16
C TYR A 68 6.92 2.62 -9.53
N VAL A 69 5.89 1.77 -9.57
CA VAL A 69 5.36 1.14 -10.79
C VAL A 69 4.30 2.02 -11.46
N PHE A 70 3.32 2.48 -10.69
CA PHE A 70 2.20 3.26 -11.21
C PHE A 70 2.55 4.74 -11.37
N ASP A 71 1.87 5.40 -12.31
CA ASP A 71 2.12 6.80 -12.62
C ASP A 71 1.28 7.74 -11.76
N ILE A 72 1.64 9.03 -11.79
CA ILE A 72 0.94 10.11 -11.08
C ILE A 72 -0.54 10.22 -11.49
N ARG A 73 -0.89 9.78 -12.70
CA ARG A 73 -2.26 9.78 -13.22
C ARG A 73 -3.08 8.60 -12.71
N ASP A 74 -2.42 7.53 -12.32
CA ASP A 74 -3.07 6.30 -11.85
C ASP A 74 -3.78 6.54 -10.52
N LYS A 75 -4.84 5.80 -10.27
CA LYS A 75 -5.70 5.97 -9.09
C LYS A 75 -5.47 4.82 -8.12
N ILE A 76 -4.86 5.12 -6.98
CA ILE A 76 -4.67 4.16 -5.89
C ILE A 76 -5.71 4.45 -4.81
N ILE A 77 -6.52 3.45 -4.48
CA ILE A 77 -7.59 3.53 -3.49
C ILE A 77 -7.26 2.57 -2.34
N TRP A 78 -7.27 3.10 -1.14
CA TRP A 78 -6.97 2.34 0.08
C TRP A 78 -8.25 1.98 0.79
N ASP A 79 -8.56 0.69 0.97
CA ASP A 79 -9.72 0.29 1.75
C ASP A 79 -9.52 0.66 3.22
N VAL A 80 -10.53 1.24 3.86
CA VAL A 80 -10.42 1.94 5.16
C VAL A 80 -9.47 3.14 5.10
N GLY A 81 -8.25 2.96 4.59
CA GLY A 81 -7.24 3.99 4.47
C GLY A 81 -6.36 4.21 5.69
N HIS A 82 -6.55 3.43 6.77
CA HIS A 82 -5.74 3.50 7.98
C HIS A 82 -4.26 3.12 7.77
N GLN A 83 -3.93 2.47 6.66
CA GLN A 83 -2.60 2.04 6.22
C GLN A 83 -1.97 2.98 5.18
N SER A 84 -2.51 4.20 4.98
CA SER A 84 -2.10 5.11 3.90
C SER A 84 -1.03 6.14 4.28
N TYR A 85 -0.40 6.02 5.45
CA TYR A 85 0.57 7.03 5.90
C TYR A 85 1.81 7.10 5.02
N VAL A 86 2.30 5.97 4.53
CA VAL A 86 3.41 5.93 3.55
C VAL A 86 3.00 6.58 2.24
N HIS A 87 1.76 6.37 1.78
CA HIS A 87 1.20 7.05 0.62
C HIS A 87 1.25 8.58 0.80
N LYS A 88 0.87 9.10 1.98
CA LYS A 88 0.98 10.54 2.28
C LYS A 88 2.42 11.04 2.21
N LEU A 89 3.36 10.30 2.78
CA LEU A 89 4.79 10.65 2.75
C LEU A 89 5.34 10.72 1.31
N LEU A 90 4.97 9.76 0.46
CA LEU A 90 5.44 9.68 -0.93
C LEU A 90 4.71 10.64 -1.90
N THR A 91 3.63 11.28 -1.45
CA THR A 91 2.83 12.22 -2.23
C THR A 91 2.99 13.68 -1.78
N GLY A 92 4.18 14.02 -1.27
CA GLY A 92 4.60 15.40 -1.00
C GLY A 92 4.18 15.96 0.36
N ARG A 93 3.55 15.15 1.23
CA ARG A 93 3.08 15.59 2.55
C ARG A 93 4.09 15.36 3.68
N PHE A 94 5.34 15.07 3.35
CA PHE A 94 6.40 14.83 4.34
C PHE A 94 6.61 16.02 5.29
N LYS A 95 6.61 17.26 4.78
CA LYS A 95 6.84 18.46 5.60
C LYS A 95 5.78 18.64 6.67
N ASP A 96 4.54 18.30 6.36
CA ASP A 96 3.39 18.45 7.25
C ASP A 96 3.08 17.19 8.04
N PHE A 97 3.88 16.13 7.85
CA PHE A 97 3.58 14.81 8.42
C PHE A 97 3.56 14.80 9.96
N SER A 98 4.30 15.70 10.59
CA SER A 98 4.27 15.91 12.05
C SER A 98 2.91 16.39 12.57
N THR A 99 2.01 16.85 11.69
CA THR A 99 0.64 17.26 12.01
C THR A 99 -0.39 16.16 11.83
N LEU A 100 0.04 14.94 11.47
CA LEU A 100 -0.84 13.80 11.23
C LEU A 100 -1.80 13.59 12.41
N ARG A 101 -3.11 13.52 12.12
CA ARG A 101 -4.21 13.34 13.08
C ARG A 101 -4.38 14.48 14.10
N LYS A 102 -3.70 15.60 13.94
CA LYS A 102 -3.95 16.80 14.75
C LYS A 102 -5.06 17.64 14.13
N LYS A 103 -5.67 18.47 14.96
CA LYS A 103 -6.64 19.47 14.49
C LYS A 103 -5.98 20.37 13.45
N ASP A 104 -6.66 20.63 12.37
CA ASP A 104 -6.18 21.45 11.24
C ASP A 104 -4.87 20.94 10.60
N GLY A 105 -4.50 19.68 10.85
CA GLY A 105 -3.36 18.99 10.26
C GLY A 105 -3.80 17.88 9.30
N LEU A 106 -2.83 17.01 8.92
CA LEU A 106 -3.09 15.91 8.00
C LEU A 106 -4.08 14.89 8.59
N SER A 107 -5.06 14.49 7.78
CA SER A 107 -6.01 13.44 8.09
C SER A 107 -5.31 12.10 8.33
N GLY A 108 -5.85 11.29 9.23
CA GLY A 108 -5.42 9.89 9.44
C GLY A 108 -5.88 8.92 8.35
N PHE A 109 -6.60 9.42 7.33
CA PHE A 109 -7.13 8.67 6.19
C PHE A 109 -6.91 9.46 4.90
N PRO A 110 -6.97 8.83 3.72
CA PRO A 110 -7.04 9.56 2.45
C PRO A 110 -8.21 10.54 2.41
N ASP A 111 -7.93 11.75 1.95
CA ASP A 111 -8.90 12.82 1.83
C ASP A 111 -8.69 13.56 0.51
N ILE A 112 -9.69 13.54 -0.36
CA ILE A 112 -9.66 14.20 -1.68
C ILE A 112 -9.48 15.71 -1.61
N THR A 113 -9.78 16.32 -0.47
CA THR A 113 -9.58 17.76 -0.25
C THR A 113 -8.15 18.09 0.21
N GLU A 114 -7.42 17.08 0.70
CA GLU A 114 -6.04 17.23 1.20
C GLU A 114 -5.02 17.10 0.07
N SER A 115 -5.26 16.22 -0.89
CA SER A 115 -4.31 15.94 -1.97
C SER A 115 -4.99 15.41 -3.23
N GLN A 116 -4.52 15.85 -4.39
CA GLN A 116 -4.91 15.33 -5.70
C GLN A 116 -4.56 13.83 -5.90
N TYR A 117 -3.67 13.30 -5.09
CA TYR A 117 -3.25 11.90 -5.11
C TYR A 117 -4.18 11.00 -4.31
N ASP A 118 -5.05 11.56 -3.48
CA ASP A 118 -6.07 10.83 -2.75
C ASP A 118 -7.29 10.65 -3.67
N ALA A 119 -7.30 9.55 -4.43
CA ALA A 119 -8.32 9.31 -5.46
C ALA A 119 -9.74 9.14 -4.91
N PHE A 120 -9.88 8.80 -3.62
CA PHE A 120 -11.15 8.59 -2.94
C PHE A 120 -10.98 8.83 -1.44
N GLY A 121 -11.92 9.56 -0.83
CA GLY A 121 -11.98 9.73 0.62
C GLY A 121 -12.43 8.43 1.30
N THR A 122 -11.64 7.93 2.24
CA THR A 122 -11.90 6.64 2.89
C THR A 122 -12.02 6.76 4.41
N GLY A 123 -12.37 5.69 5.07
CA GLY A 123 -12.61 5.60 6.52
C GLY A 123 -13.46 4.37 6.87
N HIS A 124 -14.36 3.98 5.98
CA HIS A 124 -15.20 2.80 6.13
C HIS A 124 -14.64 1.61 5.36
N ALA A 125 -14.76 0.40 5.94
CA ALA A 125 -14.31 -0.83 5.32
C ALA A 125 -15.17 -1.23 4.12
N SER A 126 -14.57 -2.00 3.21
CA SER A 126 -15.22 -2.65 2.07
C SER A 126 -15.61 -1.72 0.92
N THR A 127 -15.20 -0.44 0.95
CA THR A 127 -15.63 0.57 -0.04
C THR A 127 -14.72 0.65 -1.26
N ALA A 128 -13.45 0.27 -1.14
CA ALA A 128 -12.43 0.53 -2.16
C ALA A 128 -12.71 -0.15 -3.49
N ILE A 129 -13.21 -1.39 -3.50
CA ILE A 129 -13.48 -2.13 -4.74
C ILE A 129 -14.59 -1.47 -5.53
N SER A 130 -15.69 -1.08 -4.88
CA SER A 130 -16.82 -0.41 -5.54
C SER A 130 -16.44 0.99 -6.03
N ALA A 131 -15.67 1.75 -5.23
CA ALA A 131 -15.17 3.06 -5.63
C ALA A 131 -14.20 2.94 -6.83
N GLY A 132 -13.29 1.97 -6.78
CA GLY A 132 -12.36 1.67 -7.89
C GLY A 132 -13.07 1.24 -9.16
N LEU A 133 -14.11 0.41 -9.03
CA LEU A 133 -14.95 0.02 -10.17
C LEU A 133 -15.60 1.24 -10.81
N GLY A 134 -16.13 2.16 -10.00
CA GLY A 134 -16.72 3.42 -10.51
C GLY A 134 -15.70 4.26 -11.30
N LEU A 135 -14.47 4.41 -10.77
CA LEU A 135 -13.38 5.11 -11.46
C LEU A 135 -12.95 4.39 -12.75
N ALA A 136 -12.84 3.05 -12.72
CA ALA A 136 -12.49 2.27 -13.90
C ALA A 136 -13.55 2.38 -15.01
N LYS A 137 -14.83 2.28 -14.66
CA LYS A 137 -15.94 2.48 -15.63
C LYS A 137 -15.95 3.90 -16.18
N ALA A 138 -15.74 4.92 -15.34
CA ALA A 138 -15.66 6.31 -15.79
C ALA A 138 -14.49 6.54 -16.74
N ARG A 139 -13.31 5.96 -16.46
CA ARG A 139 -12.15 5.94 -17.35
C ARG A 139 -12.51 5.34 -18.71
N ASP A 140 -13.13 4.15 -18.71
CA ASP A 140 -13.46 3.44 -19.94
C ASP A 140 -14.47 4.24 -20.78
N ILE A 141 -15.48 4.87 -20.16
CA ILE A 141 -16.45 5.72 -20.85
C ILE A 141 -15.80 6.98 -21.45
N LYS A 142 -14.85 7.57 -20.72
CA LYS A 142 -14.12 8.77 -21.18
C LYS A 142 -12.98 8.47 -22.12
N HIS A 143 -12.65 7.21 -22.33
CA HIS A 143 -11.48 6.76 -23.07
C HIS A 143 -10.15 7.32 -22.51
N ASP A 144 -10.10 7.53 -21.19
CA ASP A 144 -8.90 7.93 -20.48
C ASP A 144 -7.93 6.73 -20.34
N ASP A 145 -6.62 7.02 -20.21
CA ASP A 145 -5.56 6.03 -20.06
C ASP A 145 -4.88 6.16 -18.69
N PHE A 146 -5.50 5.60 -17.66
CA PHE A 146 -4.91 5.46 -16.32
C PHE A 146 -5.31 4.13 -15.69
N SER A 147 -4.45 3.62 -14.83
CA SER A 147 -4.72 2.40 -14.07
C SER A 147 -5.52 2.72 -12.81
N VAL A 148 -6.35 1.77 -12.38
CA VAL A 148 -7.05 1.81 -11.09
C VAL A 148 -6.57 0.66 -10.23
N VAL A 149 -6.09 0.97 -9.03
CA VAL A 149 -5.54 0.02 -8.07
C VAL A 149 -6.29 0.15 -6.75
N CYS A 150 -6.88 -0.94 -6.27
CA CYS A 150 -7.52 -1.00 -4.96
C CYS A 150 -6.68 -1.85 -4.00
N VAL A 151 -6.25 -1.26 -2.90
CA VAL A 151 -5.53 -1.98 -1.84
C VAL A 151 -6.52 -2.34 -0.74
N VAL A 152 -6.76 -3.63 -0.56
CA VAL A 152 -7.81 -4.16 0.31
C VAL A 152 -7.21 -5.10 1.35
N GLY A 153 -7.48 -4.84 2.62
CA GLY A 153 -7.10 -5.74 3.71
C GLY A 153 -8.04 -6.94 3.85
N ASP A 154 -7.56 -7.97 4.52
CA ASP A 154 -8.31 -9.21 4.80
C ASP A 154 -9.63 -8.95 5.54
N GLY A 155 -9.63 -8.07 6.54
CA GLY A 155 -10.82 -7.68 7.28
C GLY A 155 -11.86 -6.97 6.41
N ALA A 156 -11.43 -6.08 5.53
CA ALA A 156 -12.32 -5.33 4.63
C ALA A 156 -12.98 -6.23 3.57
N LEU A 157 -12.31 -7.30 3.18
CA LEU A 157 -12.88 -8.26 2.22
C LEU A 157 -14.04 -9.09 2.82
N THR A 158 -14.26 -9.06 4.13
CA THR A 158 -15.40 -9.77 4.76
C THR A 158 -16.72 -9.05 4.62
N GLY A 159 -16.72 -7.78 4.25
CA GLY A 159 -17.94 -6.99 4.08
C GLY A 159 -18.68 -7.25 2.77
N GLY A 160 -20.01 -7.19 2.81
CA GLY A 160 -20.89 -7.44 1.65
C GLY A 160 -20.59 -6.55 0.45
N LEU A 161 -20.29 -5.27 0.68
CA LEU A 161 -19.97 -4.30 -0.37
C LEU A 161 -18.74 -4.69 -1.18
N SER A 162 -17.73 -5.31 -0.56
CA SER A 162 -16.57 -5.86 -1.29
C SER A 162 -17.00 -6.97 -2.27
N TYR A 163 -17.92 -7.85 -1.86
CA TYR A 163 -18.42 -8.91 -2.72
C TYR A 163 -19.30 -8.37 -3.85
N GLU A 164 -20.13 -7.37 -3.59
CA GLU A 164 -20.90 -6.71 -4.63
C GLU A 164 -19.99 -6.03 -5.64
N GLY A 165 -18.96 -5.33 -5.17
CA GLY A 165 -17.96 -4.73 -6.04
C GLY A 165 -17.27 -5.78 -6.91
N LEU A 166 -16.79 -6.88 -6.30
CA LEU A 166 -16.15 -7.99 -7.02
C LEU A 166 -17.07 -8.63 -8.06
N ASN A 167 -18.34 -8.86 -7.71
CA ASN A 167 -19.33 -9.46 -8.60
C ASN A 167 -19.67 -8.54 -9.78
N SER A 168 -19.49 -7.25 -9.62
CA SER A 168 -19.82 -6.24 -10.64
C SER A 168 -18.63 -5.88 -11.53
N ILE A 169 -17.44 -6.46 -11.29
CA ILE A 169 -16.26 -6.27 -12.18
C ILE A 169 -16.47 -7.14 -13.42
N ASP A 170 -17.01 -6.53 -14.44
CA ASP A 170 -17.15 -7.14 -15.75
C ASP A 170 -16.83 -6.11 -16.84
N GLY A 171 -16.05 -6.52 -17.83
CA GLY A 171 -15.69 -5.70 -18.99
C GLY A 171 -14.86 -4.44 -18.66
N THR A 172 -14.18 -4.38 -17.52
CA THR A 172 -13.26 -3.28 -17.17
C THR A 172 -11.96 -3.83 -16.57
N ASN A 173 -10.88 -3.08 -16.73
CA ASN A 173 -9.57 -3.46 -16.21
C ASN A 173 -9.24 -2.65 -14.95
N MET A 174 -9.06 -3.34 -13.82
CA MET A 174 -8.57 -2.77 -12.56
C MET A 174 -7.75 -3.79 -11.79
N LEU A 175 -6.84 -3.32 -10.97
CA LEU A 175 -6.00 -4.18 -10.11
C LEU A 175 -6.53 -4.16 -8.68
N ILE A 176 -6.74 -5.34 -8.12
CA ILE A 176 -7.05 -5.49 -6.69
C ILE A 176 -5.82 -6.12 -6.02
N VAL A 177 -5.23 -5.38 -5.11
CA VAL A 177 -4.13 -5.84 -4.25
C VAL A 177 -4.72 -6.28 -2.93
N PHE A 178 -4.77 -7.58 -2.72
CA PHE A 178 -5.22 -8.17 -1.47
C PHE A 178 -4.05 -8.28 -0.49
N ASN A 179 -4.10 -7.49 0.58
CA ASN A 179 -3.12 -7.52 1.65
C ASN A 179 -3.65 -8.34 2.83
N ASP A 180 -3.12 -9.54 2.99
CA ASP A 180 -3.45 -10.45 4.07
C ASP A 180 -2.20 -10.68 4.93
N ASN A 181 -2.19 -10.04 6.08
CA ASN A 181 -1.10 -10.11 7.06
C ASN A 181 -1.49 -10.87 8.34
N ASP A 182 -2.64 -11.56 8.32
CA ASP A 182 -3.22 -12.29 9.47
C ASP A 182 -3.46 -11.40 10.73
N MET A 183 -3.49 -10.07 10.57
CA MET A 183 -3.61 -9.07 11.64
C MET A 183 -5.01 -8.45 11.67
N SER A 184 -6.05 -9.27 11.81
CA SER A 184 -7.40 -8.76 12.06
C SER A 184 -7.67 -8.64 13.57
N ILE A 185 -8.47 -7.63 13.97
CA ILE A 185 -8.87 -7.37 15.38
C ILE A 185 -9.64 -8.57 15.96
N GLY A 186 -10.18 -9.44 15.11
CA GLY A 186 -10.85 -10.69 15.48
C GLY A 186 -10.57 -11.77 14.44
N LYS A 187 -10.85 -13.04 14.78
CA LYS A 187 -10.73 -14.12 13.80
C LYS A 187 -11.67 -13.86 12.63
N ASN A 188 -11.10 -13.77 11.42
CA ASN A 188 -11.87 -13.62 10.20
C ASN A 188 -12.88 -14.76 10.08
N VAL A 189 -14.17 -14.43 10.09
CA VAL A 189 -15.28 -15.37 9.93
C VAL A 189 -15.82 -15.24 8.51
N GLY A 190 -15.96 -16.37 7.85
CA GLY A 190 -16.54 -16.43 6.51
C GLY A 190 -15.94 -17.57 5.67
N SER A 191 -16.74 -18.13 4.79
CA SER A 191 -16.31 -19.22 3.90
C SER A 191 -15.33 -18.73 2.83
N ALA A 192 -15.47 -17.48 2.34
CA ALA A 192 -14.61 -16.91 1.32
C ALA A 192 -13.19 -16.69 1.85
N THR A 193 -13.03 -16.09 3.03
CA THR A 193 -11.73 -15.89 3.66
C THR A 193 -11.04 -17.22 3.97
N LYS A 194 -11.81 -18.20 4.48
CA LYS A 194 -11.31 -19.56 4.69
C LYS A 194 -10.91 -20.26 3.39
N ASN A 195 -11.61 -20.00 2.29
CA ASN A 195 -11.28 -20.59 1.00
C ASN A 195 -10.04 -19.94 0.37
N LEU A 196 -9.86 -18.61 0.51
CA LEU A 196 -8.65 -17.92 0.06
C LEU A 196 -7.41 -18.40 0.83
N SER A 197 -7.50 -18.56 2.15
CA SER A 197 -6.40 -19.12 2.94
C SER A 197 -6.09 -20.57 2.55
N ARG A 198 -7.11 -21.39 2.21
CA ARG A 198 -6.91 -22.76 1.70
C ARG A 198 -6.25 -22.81 0.32
N VAL A 199 -6.59 -21.87 -0.58
CA VAL A 199 -5.93 -21.76 -1.89
C VAL A 199 -4.44 -21.43 -1.73
N ARG A 200 -4.10 -20.60 -0.75
CA ARG A 200 -2.72 -20.21 -0.41
C ARG A 200 -1.83 -21.41 -0.01
N VAL A 201 -2.42 -22.46 0.57
CA VAL A 201 -1.71 -23.66 1.06
C VAL A 201 -1.74 -24.81 0.03
N ARG A 202 -2.51 -24.71 -1.06
CA ARG A 202 -2.58 -25.77 -2.07
C ARG A 202 -1.24 -25.99 -2.76
N LYS A 203 -0.83 -27.25 -2.87
CA LYS A 203 0.41 -27.67 -3.56
C LYS A 203 0.55 -27.09 -4.97
N GLY A 204 -0.58 -26.90 -5.69
CA GLY A 204 -0.62 -26.27 -7.00
C GLY A 204 -0.20 -24.79 -6.97
N TYR A 205 -0.68 -24.02 -5.99
CA TYR A 205 -0.29 -22.60 -5.80
C TYR A 205 1.19 -22.49 -5.43
N LEU A 206 1.69 -23.35 -4.56
CA LEU A 206 3.11 -23.36 -4.17
C LEU A 206 4.03 -23.74 -5.35
N LYS A 207 3.58 -24.68 -6.21
CA LYS A 207 4.28 -25.03 -7.46
C LYS A 207 4.24 -23.88 -8.46
N PHE A 208 3.11 -23.22 -8.64
CA PHE A 208 2.97 -22.05 -9.51
C PHE A 208 3.85 -20.92 -9.02
N LYS A 209 3.84 -20.61 -7.73
CA LYS A 209 4.69 -19.59 -7.11
C LYS A 209 6.18 -19.90 -7.31
N SER A 210 6.60 -21.15 -7.07
CA SER A 210 8.00 -21.55 -7.29
C SER A 210 8.38 -21.55 -8.77
N GLY A 211 7.43 -21.85 -9.67
CA GLY A 211 7.58 -21.74 -11.12
C GLY A 211 7.79 -20.26 -11.54
N LEU A 212 6.93 -19.38 -11.03
CA LEU A 212 7.02 -17.93 -11.30
C LEU A 212 8.35 -17.34 -10.79
N GLU A 213 8.77 -17.70 -9.56
CA GLU A 213 10.07 -17.27 -9.01
C GLU A 213 11.24 -17.74 -9.89
N LYS A 214 11.16 -18.97 -10.44
CA LYS A 214 12.17 -19.50 -11.36
C LYS A 214 12.14 -18.82 -12.73
N THR A 215 10.97 -18.49 -13.25
CA THR A 215 10.79 -17.87 -14.56
C THR A 215 11.21 -16.40 -14.51
N VAL A 216 10.76 -15.65 -13.49
CA VAL A 216 11.16 -14.25 -13.26
C VAL A 216 12.67 -14.17 -12.96
N GLY A 217 13.22 -15.14 -12.21
CA GLY A 217 14.67 -15.21 -11.95
C GLY A 217 15.54 -15.44 -13.17
N LYS A 218 14.97 -15.90 -14.30
CA LYS A 218 15.66 -16.10 -15.59
C LYS A 218 15.68 -14.88 -16.48
N ILE A 219 14.93 -13.82 -16.15
CA ILE A 219 14.94 -12.57 -16.93
C ILE A 219 16.31 -11.90 -16.72
N PRO A 220 17.11 -11.73 -17.79
CA PRO A 220 18.44 -11.13 -17.67
C PRO A 220 18.31 -9.68 -17.17
N LEU A 221 19.19 -9.25 -16.28
CA LEU A 221 19.33 -7.96 -15.60
C LEU A 221 18.31 -7.64 -14.48
N ILE A 222 17.06 -8.10 -14.51
CA ILE A 222 16.00 -7.61 -13.60
C ILE A 222 15.46 -8.74 -12.71
N GLY A 223 15.52 -10.00 -13.13
CA GLY A 223 14.84 -11.11 -12.44
C GLY A 223 15.40 -11.47 -11.08
N LYS A 224 16.71 -11.54 -10.92
CA LYS A 224 17.37 -11.89 -9.64
C LYS A 224 17.16 -10.83 -8.55
N PRO A 225 17.27 -9.52 -8.82
CA PRO A 225 16.97 -8.47 -7.84
C PRO A 225 15.52 -8.50 -7.37
N ILE A 226 14.55 -8.67 -8.27
CA ILE A 226 13.12 -8.74 -7.94
C ILE A 226 12.83 -9.94 -7.01
N VAL A 227 13.34 -11.12 -7.34
CA VAL A 227 13.14 -12.31 -6.50
C VAL A 227 13.80 -12.15 -5.12
N LYS A 228 14.98 -11.51 -5.07
CA LYS A 228 15.68 -11.23 -3.80
C LYS A 228 14.91 -10.21 -2.96
N PHE A 229 14.35 -9.18 -3.58
CA PHE A 229 13.50 -8.16 -2.95
C PHE A 229 12.22 -8.77 -2.38
N LEU A 230 11.50 -9.59 -3.15
CA LEU A 230 10.31 -10.31 -2.69
C LEU A 230 10.61 -11.28 -1.53
N LYS A 231 11.78 -11.92 -1.51
CA LYS A 231 12.23 -12.78 -0.40
C LYS A 231 12.62 -11.97 0.85
N SER A 232 13.14 -10.78 0.69
CA SER A 232 13.47 -9.86 1.79
C SER A 232 12.21 -9.34 2.47
N ILE A 233 11.17 -8.99 1.71
CA ILE A 233 9.83 -8.65 2.23
C ILE A 233 9.29 -9.78 3.12
N LYS A 234 9.38 -11.03 2.64
CA LYS A 234 8.91 -12.20 3.39
C LYS A 234 9.67 -12.43 4.70
N ARG A 235 10.96 -12.05 4.79
CA ARG A 235 11.74 -12.11 6.03
C ARG A 235 11.37 -11.01 7.01
N ALA A 236 11.18 -9.78 6.54
CA ALA A 236 10.80 -8.65 7.37
C ALA A 236 9.45 -8.88 8.06
N VAL A 237 8.47 -9.42 7.31
CA VAL A 237 7.14 -9.77 7.86
C VAL A 237 7.20 -10.93 8.87
N LYS A 238 8.19 -11.84 8.76
CA LYS A 238 8.34 -12.98 9.68
C LYS A 238 9.10 -12.65 10.98
N LEU A 239 9.78 -11.50 11.05
CA LEU A 239 10.51 -11.03 12.22
C LEU A 239 9.71 -10.03 13.07
N SER A 240 8.48 -9.70 12.67
CA SER A 240 7.57 -8.80 13.38
C SER A 240 6.45 -9.55 14.13
N CYS A 241 6.58 -10.86 14.33
CA CYS A 241 5.71 -11.68 15.19
C CYS A 241 6.47 -12.07 16.45
#